data_54aaafb224004795e24dc102b923b8cf
#
_entry.id   54aaafb224004795e24dc102b923b8cf
#
_cell.length_a   1.000
_cell.length_b   1.000
_cell.length_c   1.000
_cell.angle_alpha   90.00
_cell.angle_beta   90.00
_cell.angle_gamma   90.00
#
_symmetry.space_group_name_H-M   'P 1'
#
loop_
_entity.id
_entity.type
_entity.pdbx_description
1 polymer ?
#
loop_
_entity_poly.entity_id
_entity_poly.type
_entity_poly.pdbx_seq_one_letter_code
_entity_poly.pdbx_strand_id
1 'polypeptide(L)'
;PNPTWRCFYLILIYGGQCPTLLFSSALLLAACGQGKKEETTVATTQATTVTPTTATPTTVYSLEDAQKAVFEISDRVGTITMTFYYKDDVLLKQESVENYTLSKIDADNPLELLKNSSAEDEQKYKDLIGKGFEYKSAHNDDIFTVTYSFDYTKTDMKKLKEIEPKLRLTDDNTVSYSEFRDKLLKAGYVEK
;
A
#
# COMPACT_ATOMS: atom_id res chain seq x y z
N PRO A 1 -24.63 6.02 3.09
CA PRO A 1 -23.45 6.83 3.37
C PRO A 1 -22.25 5.92 3.59
N ASN A 2 -21.45 5.77 2.57
CA ASN A 2 -20.27 4.90 2.61
C ASN A 2 -19.19 5.53 3.49
N PRO A 3 -18.42 4.74 4.25
CA PRO A 3 -17.21 5.20 4.89
C PRO A 3 -16.11 5.36 3.84
N THR A 4 -16.27 6.35 2.99
CA THR A 4 -15.37 6.65 1.87
C THR A 4 -14.01 7.16 2.32
N TRP A 5 -13.87 7.54 3.56
CA TRP A 5 -12.68 8.17 4.12
C TRP A 5 -11.55 7.17 4.45
N ARG A 6 -11.85 5.91 4.80
CA ARG A 6 -10.83 4.86 4.93
C ARG A 6 -10.26 4.44 3.57
N CYS A 7 -11.10 4.43 2.55
CA CYS A 7 -10.65 4.30 1.17
C CYS A 7 -9.77 5.46 0.72
N PHE A 8 -10.00 6.69 1.22
CA PHE A 8 -9.18 7.84 0.89
C PHE A 8 -7.73 7.68 1.32
N TYR A 9 -7.48 7.05 2.46
CA TYR A 9 -6.13 6.84 2.97
C TYR A 9 -5.31 5.87 2.10
N LEU A 10 -5.86 4.70 1.78
CA LEU A 10 -5.23 3.73 0.87
C LEU A 10 -5.17 4.25 -0.57
N ILE A 11 -6.17 5.03 -1.01
CA ILE A 11 -6.21 5.69 -2.32
C ILE A 11 -5.07 6.71 -2.45
N LEU A 12 -4.80 7.48 -1.41
CA LEU A 12 -3.80 8.56 -1.46
C LEU A 12 -2.38 8.04 -1.50
N ILE A 13 -2.09 7.01 -0.73
CA ILE A 13 -0.76 6.42 -0.67
C ILE A 13 -0.51 5.55 -1.91
N TYR A 14 -1.49 4.78 -2.32
CA TYR A 14 -1.34 3.78 -3.36
C TYR A 14 -2.15 4.07 -4.63
N GLY A 15 -2.88 5.18 -4.68
CA GLY A 15 -3.68 5.59 -5.85
C GLY A 15 -4.84 4.63 -6.17
N GLY A 16 -5.36 3.91 -5.17
CA GLY A 16 -6.50 3.00 -5.31
C GLY A 16 -7.82 3.77 -5.49
N GLN A 17 -8.64 3.39 -6.46
CA GLN A 17 -10.05 3.78 -6.49
C GLN A 17 -10.81 2.83 -5.57
N CYS A 18 -11.60 3.36 -4.63
CA CYS A 18 -12.61 2.56 -3.96
C CYS A 18 -13.51 1.92 -5.03
N PRO A 19 -13.78 0.62 -4.96
CA PRO A 19 -14.84 0.04 -5.75
C PRO A 19 -16.18 0.61 -5.24
N THR A 20 -16.68 1.64 -5.91
CA THR A 20 -18.10 1.97 -5.83
C THR A 20 -18.80 0.76 -6.41
N LEU A 21 -19.46 -0.01 -5.56
CA LEU A 21 -20.40 -1.05 -5.94
C LEU A 21 -21.55 -0.39 -6.72
N LEU A 22 -21.34 -0.15 -7.99
CA LEU A 22 -22.42 0.04 -8.94
C LEU A 22 -22.87 -1.37 -9.39
N PHE A 23 -23.92 -1.84 -8.75
CA PHE A 23 -24.76 -2.88 -9.35
C PHE A 23 -25.25 -2.37 -10.70
N SER A 24 -24.66 -2.86 -11.76
CA SER A 24 -25.25 -2.82 -13.09
C SER A 24 -25.15 -4.19 -13.70
N SER A 25 -26.27 -4.90 -13.54
CA SER A 25 -26.59 -6.06 -14.33
C SER A 25 -26.67 -5.67 -15.80
N ALA A 26 -25.85 -6.26 -16.66
CA ALA A 26 -26.18 -6.41 -18.08
C ALA A 26 -25.48 -7.64 -18.63
N LEU A 27 -26.29 -8.61 -18.96
CA LEU A 27 -26.01 -9.75 -19.83
C LEU A 27 -25.61 -9.25 -21.22
N LEU A 28 -24.78 -10.06 -21.94
CA LEU A 28 -24.99 -10.62 -23.28
C LEU A 28 -23.63 -11.05 -23.85
N LEU A 29 -23.43 -12.37 -23.96
CA LEU A 29 -23.52 -13.25 -25.12
C LEU A 29 -22.54 -12.99 -26.27
N ALA A 30 -21.70 -14.03 -26.42
CA ALA A 30 -21.37 -14.76 -27.66
C ALA A 30 -20.53 -14.08 -28.75
N ALA A 31 -19.41 -14.67 -29.12
CA ALA A 31 -19.32 -15.48 -30.32
C ALA A 31 -17.88 -15.90 -30.64
N CYS A 32 -17.76 -17.15 -30.96
CA CYS A 32 -16.74 -17.91 -31.68
C CYS A 32 -15.87 -17.16 -32.69
N GLY A 33 -14.60 -17.57 -32.76
CA GLY A 33 -13.75 -17.35 -33.92
C GLY A 33 -12.47 -18.18 -33.86
N GLN A 34 -12.48 -19.37 -34.44
CA GLN A 34 -11.34 -20.26 -34.67
C GLN A 34 -10.35 -19.66 -35.66
N GLY A 35 -9.05 -19.89 -35.41
CA GLY A 35 -8.00 -19.60 -36.36
C GLY A 35 -6.70 -20.29 -36.01
N LYS A 36 -6.58 -21.57 -36.41
CA LYS A 36 -5.41 -22.41 -36.36
C LYS A 36 -4.42 -21.98 -37.44
N LYS A 37 -3.12 -21.85 -37.17
CA LYS A 37 -2.05 -22.26 -38.11
C LYS A 37 -0.72 -22.48 -37.35
N GLU A 38 -0.17 -23.62 -37.66
CA GLU A 38 1.09 -24.21 -37.27
C GLU A 38 2.28 -23.68 -38.09
N GLU A 39 3.46 -24.08 -37.59
CA GLU A 39 4.78 -24.21 -38.23
C GLU A 39 5.67 -22.95 -38.26
N THR A 40 6.95 -22.99 -37.91
CA THR A 40 8.01 -23.98 -38.17
C THR A 40 9.23 -23.65 -37.33
N THR A 41 9.89 -24.68 -36.84
CA THR A 41 11.18 -24.74 -36.13
C THR A 41 12.35 -24.25 -37.00
N VAL A 42 13.21 -23.36 -36.47
CA VAL A 42 14.62 -23.32 -36.88
C VAL A 42 15.50 -23.10 -35.66
N ALA A 43 16.26 -24.10 -35.30
CA ALA A 43 17.29 -24.04 -34.30
C ALA A 43 18.53 -23.31 -34.87
N THR A 44 18.87 -22.19 -34.27
CA THR A 44 20.21 -21.58 -34.48
C THR A 44 20.90 -21.50 -33.13
N THR A 45 21.91 -22.35 -32.99
CA THR A 45 22.86 -22.35 -31.86
C THR A 45 23.73 -21.10 -31.99
N GLN A 46 23.52 -20.10 -31.13
CA GLN A 46 24.45 -19.01 -30.95
C GLN A 46 25.15 -19.14 -29.61
N ALA A 47 26.47 -19.09 -29.67
CA ALA A 47 27.38 -19.14 -28.53
C ALA A 47 27.08 -17.99 -27.56
N THR A 48 26.76 -18.34 -26.32
CA THR A 48 26.53 -17.39 -25.25
C THR A 48 27.86 -16.82 -24.79
N THR A 49 28.18 -15.62 -25.22
CA THR A 49 29.24 -14.81 -24.60
C THR A 49 28.68 -14.31 -23.25
N VAL A 50 29.13 -14.88 -22.17
CA VAL A 50 28.86 -14.40 -20.81
C VAL A 50 29.61 -13.09 -20.62
N THR A 51 28.91 -11.99 -20.78
CA THR A 51 29.38 -10.68 -20.31
C THR A 51 29.34 -10.70 -18.78
N PRO A 52 30.41 -10.33 -18.07
CA PRO A 52 30.35 -10.25 -16.61
C PRO A 52 29.38 -9.16 -16.25
N THR A 53 28.25 -9.55 -15.66
CA THR A 53 27.29 -8.63 -15.05
C THR A 53 27.98 -8.00 -13.85
N THR A 54 28.42 -6.76 -13.99
CA THR A 54 28.89 -5.95 -12.87
C THR A 54 27.68 -5.78 -11.93
N ALA A 55 27.71 -6.47 -10.80
CA ALA A 55 26.70 -6.29 -9.76
C ALA A 55 26.78 -4.83 -9.30
N THR A 56 25.74 -4.07 -9.55
CA THR A 56 25.58 -2.74 -8.98
C THR A 56 25.61 -2.89 -7.45
N PRO A 57 26.41 -2.12 -6.71
CA PRO A 57 26.43 -2.21 -5.26
C PRO A 57 25.04 -1.89 -4.72
N THR A 58 24.40 -2.88 -4.08
CA THR A 58 23.13 -2.69 -3.40
C THR A 58 23.40 -1.84 -2.17
N THR A 59 22.95 -0.59 -2.18
CA THR A 59 23.04 0.29 -1.02
C THR A 59 22.21 -0.32 0.11
N VAL A 60 22.86 -0.70 1.20
CA VAL A 60 22.17 -1.19 2.41
C VAL A 60 21.79 0.03 3.25
N TYR A 61 20.52 0.31 3.31
CA TYR A 61 19.98 1.37 4.15
C TYR A 61 19.79 0.89 5.59
N SER A 62 20.18 1.72 6.57
CA SER A 62 19.97 1.49 8.00
C SER A 62 19.02 2.56 8.57
N LEU A 63 18.23 2.18 9.56
CA LEU A 63 17.38 3.11 10.31
C LEU A 63 18.15 3.97 11.30
N GLU A 64 19.41 3.64 11.61
CA GLU A 64 20.22 4.34 12.64
C GLU A 64 20.44 5.83 12.32
N ASP A 65 20.62 6.16 11.02
CA ASP A 65 20.84 7.54 10.56
C ASP A 65 19.62 8.13 9.85
N ALA A 66 18.44 7.53 10.02
CA ALA A 66 17.25 7.99 9.35
C ALA A 66 16.73 9.31 9.93
N GLN A 67 16.35 10.22 9.06
CA GLN A 67 15.56 11.40 9.42
C GLN A 67 14.13 10.98 9.72
N LYS A 68 13.42 11.76 10.54
CA LYS A 68 12.05 11.50 10.94
C LYS A 68 11.15 12.66 10.54
N ALA A 69 9.98 12.35 9.97
CA ALA A 69 8.90 13.31 9.74
C ALA A 69 7.58 12.74 10.27
N VAL A 70 6.73 13.61 10.80
CA VAL A 70 5.41 13.23 11.32
C VAL A 70 4.34 14.02 10.60
N PHE A 71 3.29 13.35 10.17
CA PHE A 71 2.14 13.93 9.51
C PHE A 71 0.86 13.56 10.24
N GLU A 72 -0.07 14.48 10.28
CA GLU A 72 -1.36 14.26 10.94
C GLU A 72 -2.50 14.82 10.09
N ILE A 73 -3.59 14.10 10.05
CA ILE A 73 -4.88 14.59 9.60
C ILE A 73 -5.93 14.24 10.63
N SER A 74 -6.84 15.17 10.88
CA SER A 74 -7.95 14.98 11.81
C SER A 74 -9.23 15.50 11.18
N ASP A 75 -10.30 14.78 11.43
CA ASP A 75 -11.66 15.20 11.06
C ASP A 75 -12.64 14.93 12.22
N ARG A 76 -13.95 15.03 11.93
CA ARG A 76 -15.00 14.75 12.90
C ARG A 76 -14.97 13.32 13.46
N VAL A 77 -14.47 12.38 12.68
CA VAL A 77 -14.54 10.94 12.96
C VAL A 77 -13.30 10.44 13.68
N GLY A 78 -12.14 11.03 13.40
CA GLY A 78 -10.93 10.55 14.00
C GLY A 78 -9.65 11.30 13.62
N THR A 79 -8.53 10.72 14.00
CA THR A 79 -7.20 11.26 13.74
C THR A 79 -6.30 10.15 13.20
N ILE A 80 -5.54 10.47 12.16
CA ILE A 80 -4.50 9.60 11.62
C ILE A 80 -3.17 10.32 11.78
N THR A 81 -2.24 9.67 12.46
CA THR A 81 -0.87 10.13 12.62
C THR A 81 0.07 9.16 11.92
N MET A 82 0.92 9.69 11.05
CA MET A 82 1.91 8.91 10.31
C MET A 82 3.30 9.39 10.66
N THR A 83 4.20 8.45 10.89
CA THR A 83 5.62 8.71 11.11
C THR A 83 6.42 8.05 10.01
N PHE A 84 7.30 8.81 9.37
CA PHE A 84 8.20 8.33 8.34
C PHE A 84 9.64 8.43 8.80
N TYR A 85 10.43 7.42 8.45
CA TYR A 85 11.87 7.37 8.61
C TYR A 85 12.48 7.27 7.22
N TYR A 86 13.34 8.23 6.86
CA TYR A 86 13.89 8.33 5.51
C TYR A 86 15.35 8.80 5.54
N LYS A 87 16.07 8.49 4.46
CA LYS A 87 17.44 8.95 4.21
C LYS A 87 17.65 9.13 2.71
N ASP A 88 18.26 10.26 2.32
CA ASP A 88 18.59 10.55 0.91
C ASP A 88 17.38 10.36 -0.05
N ASP A 89 16.20 10.85 0.34
CA ASP A 89 14.91 10.68 -0.33
C ASP A 89 14.37 9.23 -0.38
N VAL A 90 15.02 8.27 0.25
CA VAL A 90 14.54 6.89 0.35
C VAL A 90 13.73 6.72 1.62
N LEU A 91 12.47 6.30 1.48
CA LEU A 91 11.61 5.93 2.60
C LEU A 91 12.02 4.56 3.14
N LEU A 92 12.46 4.51 4.39
CA LEU A 92 12.97 3.30 5.04
C LEU A 92 11.92 2.61 5.90
N LYS A 93 11.11 3.39 6.63
CA LYS A 93 10.03 2.88 7.47
C LYS A 93 8.88 3.86 7.52
N GLN A 94 7.70 3.32 7.64
CA GLN A 94 6.46 4.06 7.87
C GLN A 94 5.73 3.44 9.06
N GLU A 95 5.21 4.27 9.95
CA GLU A 95 4.31 3.87 11.03
C GLU A 95 3.03 4.68 10.94
N SER A 96 1.89 4.07 11.22
CA SER A 96 0.61 4.75 11.29
C SER A 96 -0.13 4.36 12.56
N VAL A 97 -0.77 5.36 13.16
CA VAL A 97 -1.76 5.20 14.22
C VAL A 97 -3.02 5.92 13.79
N GLU A 98 -4.09 5.16 13.67
CA GLU A 98 -5.40 5.65 13.28
C GLU A 98 -6.37 5.46 14.44
N ASN A 99 -6.95 6.55 14.94
CA ASN A 99 -7.94 6.53 16.01
C ASN A 99 -9.28 6.98 15.46
N TYR A 100 -10.31 6.16 15.63
CA TYR A 100 -11.65 6.40 15.17
C TYR A 100 -12.61 6.45 16.35
N THR A 101 -13.43 7.51 16.44
CA THR A 101 -14.47 7.66 17.44
C THR A 101 -15.76 7.01 16.93
N LEU A 102 -16.16 5.88 17.51
CA LEU A 102 -17.29 5.06 17.04
C LEU A 102 -18.59 5.85 17.00
N SER A 103 -18.89 6.61 18.04
CA SER A 103 -20.11 7.44 18.13
C SER A 103 -20.19 8.56 17.09
N LYS A 104 -19.09 8.85 16.37
CA LYS A 104 -19.02 9.85 15.30
C LYS A 104 -19.18 9.26 13.90
N ILE A 105 -19.15 7.94 13.78
CA ILE A 105 -19.31 7.23 12.51
C ILE A 105 -20.80 7.06 12.23
N ASP A 106 -21.24 7.50 11.07
CA ASP A 106 -22.62 7.37 10.61
C ASP A 106 -22.83 5.97 9.98
N ALA A 107 -23.04 4.98 10.82
CA ALA A 107 -23.33 3.60 10.45
C ALA A 107 -24.15 2.92 11.55
N ASP A 108 -24.94 1.90 11.19
CA ASP A 108 -25.77 1.14 12.15
C ASP A 108 -24.90 0.39 13.18
N ASN A 109 -23.77 -0.13 12.76
CA ASN A 109 -22.82 -0.84 13.63
C ASN A 109 -21.37 -0.43 13.31
N PRO A 110 -20.92 0.73 13.83
CA PRO A 110 -19.59 1.26 13.53
C PRO A 110 -18.44 0.34 13.91
N LEU A 111 -18.56 -0.35 15.04
CA LEU A 111 -17.55 -1.28 15.52
C LEU A 111 -17.37 -2.49 14.59
N GLU A 112 -18.46 -3.09 14.15
CA GLU A 112 -18.41 -4.21 13.22
C GLU A 112 -17.85 -3.79 11.86
N LEU A 113 -18.28 -2.62 11.36
CA LEU A 113 -17.77 -2.03 10.15
C LEU A 113 -16.24 -1.90 10.19
N LEU A 114 -15.68 -1.33 11.27
CA LEU A 114 -14.23 -1.16 11.40
C LEU A 114 -13.50 -2.47 11.62
N LYS A 115 -14.07 -3.42 12.36
CA LYS A 115 -13.50 -4.77 12.52
C LYS A 115 -13.41 -5.51 11.18
N ASN A 116 -14.48 -5.48 10.39
CA ASN A 116 -14.49 -6.12 9.07
C ASN A 116 -13.46 -5.50 8.14
N SER A 117 -13.42 -4.17 8.05
CA SER A 117 -12.41 -3.46 7.25
C SER A 117 -10.99 -3.75 7.73
N SER A 118 -10.77 -3.86 9.06
CA SER A 118 -9.47 -4.23 9.62
C SER A 118 -9.05 -5.66 9.25
N ALA A 119 -9.99 -6.59 9.28
CA ALA A 119 -9.74 -7.98 8.86
C ALA A 119 -9.43 -8.10 7.37
N GLU A 120 -10.07 -7.29 6.52
CA GLU A 120 -9.77 -7.21 5.08
C GLU A 120 -8.33 -6.70 4.84
N ASP A 121 -7.92 -5.65 5.55
CA ASP A 121 -6.55 -5.13 5.48
C ASP A 121 -5.53 -6.17 5.94
N GLU A 122 -5.76 -6.83 7.07
CA GLU A 122 -4.89 -7.90 7.58
C GLU A 122 -4.77 -9.04 6.58
N GLN A 123 -5.89 -9.48 6.00
CA GLN A 123 -5.91 -10.53 4.97
C GLN A 123 -5.16 -10.10 3.70
N LYS A 124 -5.28 -8.83 3.29
CA LYS A 124 -4.61 -8.29 2.11
C LYS A 124 -3.08 -8.38 2.24
N TYR A 125 -2.56 -8.05 3.43
CA TYR A 125 -1.11 -8.01 3.67
C TYR A 125 -0.58 -9.24 4.42
N LYS A 126 -1.37 -10.29 4.62
CA LYS A 126 -1.04 -11.48 5.43
C LYS A 126 0.34 -12.07 5.16
N ASP A 127 0.76 -12.06 3.90
CA ASP A 127 2.03 -12.66 3.48
C ASP A 127 3.25 -11.80 3.83
N LEU A 128 3.05 -10.53 4.19
CA LEU A 128 4.07 -9.58 4.63
C LEU A 128 4.12 -9.43 6.16
N ILE A 129 3.09 -9.88 6.89
CA ILE A 129 3.05 -9.82 8.36
C ILE A 129 4.25 -10.57 8.94
N GLY A 130 4.99 -9.91 9.83
CA GLY A 130 6.23 -10.41 10.42
C GLY A 130 7.44 -10.39 9.47
N LYS A 131 7.29 -9.89 8.24
CA LYS A 131 8.34 -9.77 7.22
C LYS A 131 8.51 -8.34 6.75
N GLY A 132 8.57 -7.42 7.69
CA GLY A 132 8.64 -5.98 7.43
C GLY A 132 7.28 -5.28 7.50
N PHE A 133 6.18 -5.99 7.64
CA PHE A 133 4.86 -5.42 7.89
C PHE A 133 4.31 -5.92 9.23
N GLU A 134 3.82 -4.99 10.05
CA GLU A 134 3.12 -5.23 11.30
C GLU A 134 1.75 -4.58 11.24
N TYR A 135 0.74 -5.27 11.75
CA TYR A 135 -0.63 -4.78 11.77
C TYR A 135 -1.32 -5.15 13.08
N LYS A 136 -2.04 -4.21 13.68
CA LYS A 136 -2.85 -4.45 14.89
C LYS A 136 -4.09 -3.57 14.85
N SER A 137 -5.21 -4.10 15.31
CA SER A 137 -6.39 -3.32 15.64
C SER A 137 -6.84 -3.60 17.07
N ALA A 138 -7.34 -2.58 17.73
CA ALA A 138 -7.84 -2.64 19.10
C ALA A 138 -9.07 -1.75 19.25
N HIS A 139 -9.90 -2.07 20.23
CA HIS A 139 -11.08 -1.30 20.57
C HIS A 139 -11.12 -1.12 22.08
N ASN A 140 -11.32 0.11 22.51
CA ASN A 140 -11.53 0.47 23.90
C ASN A 140 -12.59 1.56 23.99
N ASP A 141 -13.68 1.29 24.68
CA ASP A 141 -14.85 2.18 24.80
C ASP A 141 -15.36 2.67 23.44
N ASP A 142 -15.31 3.98 23.21
CA ASP A 142 -15.74 4.64 21.97
C ASP A 142 -14.63 4.80 20.93
N ILE A 143 -13.43 4.27 21.19
CA ILE A 143 -12.28 4.42 20.30
C ILE A 143 -11.90 3.08 19.67
N PHE A 144 -11.84 3.03 18.36
CA PHE A 144 -11.22 1.96 17.58
C PHE A 144 -9.88 2.45 17.03
N THR A 145 -8.83 1.73 17.37
CA THR A 145 -7.45 2.07 16.96
C THR A 145 -6.93 1.04 15.98
N VAL A 146 -6.34 1.50 14.87
CA VAL A 146 -5.54 0.70 13.95
C VAL A 146 -4.11 1.19 14.01
N THR A 147 -3.19 0.26 14.13
CA THR A 147 -1.75 0.56 14.10
C THR A 147 -1.10 -0.36 13.07
N TYR A 148 -0.29 0.21 12.18
CA TYR A 148 0.52 -0.59 11.29
C TYR A 148 1.87 0.05 11.01
N SER A 149 2.82 -0.76 10.60
CA SER A 149 4.12 -0.29 10.15
C SER A 149 4.62 -1.09 8.95
N PHE A 150 5.31 -0.40 8.05
CA PHE A 150 6.12 -0.99 6.99
C PHE A 150 7.58 -0.67 7.24
N ASP A 151 8.40 -1.66 7.42
CA ASP A 151 9.86 -1.58 7.37
C ASP A 151 10.31 -2.00 5.97
N TYR A 152 10.48 -1.02 5.09
CA TYR A 152 10.82 -1.25 3.68
C TYR A 152 12.21 -1.87 3.50
N THR A 153 13.08 -1.80 4.52
CA THR A 153 14.38 -2.45 4.51
C THR A 153 14.30 -3.98 4.67
N LYS A 154 13.15 -4.48 5.15
CA LYS A 154 12.87 -5.91 5.38
C LYS A 154 11.74 -6.46 4.51
N THR A 155 10.93 -5.57 3.94
CA THR A 155 9.76 -5.96 3.13
C THR A 155 10.19 -6.45 1.75
N ASP A 156 9.60 -7.54 1.28
CA ASP A 156 9.71 -7.94 -0.13
C ASP A 156 8.96 -6.92 -1.01
N MET A 157 9.74 -6.02 -1.62
CA MET A 157 9.21 -4.91 -2.43
C MET A 157 8.50 -5.38 -3.70
N LYS A 158 8.86 -6.55 -4.26
CA LYS A 158 8.14 -7.13 -5.41
C LYS A 158 6.77 -7.58 -4.99
N LYS A 159 6.69 -8.30 -3.87
CA LYS A 159 5.42 -8.76 -3.30
C LYS A 159 4.53 -7.59 -2.87
N LEU A 160 5.12 -6.56 -2.25
CA LEU A 160 4.38 -5.34 -1.92
C LEU A 160 3.83 -4.67 -3.19
N LYS A 161 4.60 -4.62 -4.27
CA LYS A 161 4.15 -4.09 -5.57
C LYS A 161 3.03 -4.91 -6.22
N GLU A 162 3.00 -6.23 -6.01
CA GLU A 162 1.90 -7.10 -6.45
C GLU A 162 0.62 -6.80 -5.67
N ILE A 163 0.72 -6.61 -4.34
CA ILE A 163 -0.39 -6.24 -3.46
C ILE A 163 -0.87 -4.82 -3.75
N GLU A 164 0.07 -3.90 -4.01
CA GLU A 164 -0.16 -2.47 -4.29
C GLU A 164 0.33 -2.09 -5.70
N PRO A 165 -0.41 -2.42 -6.76
CA PRO A 165 0.03 -2.20 -8.14
C PRO A 165 0.32 -0.73 -8.49
N LYS A 166 -0.26 0.20 -7.73
CA LYS A 166 -0.07 1.64 -7.92
C LYS A 166 1.08 2.24 -7.12
N LEU A 167 1.71 1.45 -6.24
CA LEU A 167 2.93 1.87 -5.55
C LEU A 167 4.00 2.18 -6.59
N ARG A 168 4.56 3.37 -6.55
CA ARG A 168 5.70 3.74 -7.39
C ARG A 168 6.98 3.37 -6.68
N LEU A 169 7.81 2.62 -7.37
CA LEU A 169 9.17 2.32 -6.95
C LEU A 169 10.14 3.08 -7.86
N THR A 170 11.26 3.49 -7.30
CA THR A 170 12.41 4.01 -8.05
C THR A 170 13.08 2.90 -8.83
N ASP A 171 14.07 3.23 -9.66
CA ASP A 171 14.86 2.26 -10.41
C ASP A 171 15.64 1.30 -9.47
N ASP A 172 15.92 1.73 -8.25
CA ASP A 172 16.57 0.93 -7.20
C ASP A 172 15.58 0.10 -6.35
N ASN A 173 14.30 0.00 -6.78
CA ASN A 173 13.24 -0.68 -6.04
C ASN A 173 12.94 -0.08 -4.65
N THR A 174 13.19 1.20 -4.46
CA THR A 174 12.87 1.91 -3.22
C THR A 174 11.64 2.80 -3.38
N VAL A 175 11.13 3.34 -2.27
CA VAL A 175 10.03 4.31 -2.25
C VAL A 175 10.61 5.70 -2.04
N SER A 176 10.27 6.68 -2.88
CA SER A 176 10.67 8.07 -2.70
C SER A 176 9.88 8.72 -1.55
N TYR A 177 10.59 9.28 -0.57
CA TYR A 177 9.98 10.02 0.53
C TYR A 177 9.32 11.32 0.04
N SER A 178 9.98 12.06 -0.82
CA SER A 178 9.45 13.34 -1.34
C SER A 178 8.15 13.15 -2.10
N GLU A 179 8.04 12.13 -2.97
CA GLU A 179 6.78 11.81 -3.64
C GLU A 179 5.66 11.45 -2.64
N PHE A 180 6.02 10.72 -1.59
CA PHE A 180 5.07 10.32 -0.56
C PHE A 180 4.59 11.52 0.25
N ARG A 181 5.51 12.38 0.68
CA ARG A 181 5.25 13.63 1.38
C ARG A 181 4.30 14.53 0.58
N ASP A 182 4.58 14.73 -0.71
CA ASP A 182 3.75 15.56 -1.57
C ASP A 182 2.31 15.03 -1.70
N LYS A 183 2.13 13.72 -1.75
CA LYS A 183 0.80 13.09 -1.76
C LYS A 183 0.05 13.37 -0.47
N LEU A 184 0.72 13.27 0.68
CA LEU A 184 0.09 13.52 1.98
C LEU A 184 -0.32 14.98 2.13
N LEU A 185 0.54 15.94 1.77
CA LEU A 185 0.22 17.36 1.83
C LEU A 185 -0.96 17.71 0.91
N LYS A 186 -1.00 17.15 -0.31
CA LYS A 186 -2.14 17.29 -1.22
C LYS A 186 -3.43 16.68 -0.67
N ALA A 187 -3.31 15.67 0.17
CA ALA A 187 -4.43 15.03 0.85
C ALA A 187 -4.93 15.78 2.08
N GLY A 188 -4.26 16.85 2.49
CA GLY A 188 -4.63 17.67 3.63
C GLY A 188 -3.95 17.27 4.94
N TYR A 189 -2.96 16.36 4.90
CA TYR A 189 -2.13 16.13 6.07
C TYR A 189 -1.28 17.35 6.39
N VAL A 190 -1.02 17.56 7.67
CA VAL A 190 -0.15 18.62 8.17
C VAL A 190 1.12 17.98 8.73
N GLU A 191 2.27 18.44 8.27
CA GLU A 191 3.57 18.07 8.82
C GLU A 191 3.77 18.79 10.16
N LYS A 192 4.23 18.05 11.18
CA LYS A 192 4.38 18.54 12.58
C LYS A 192 5.83 18.82 12.93
#